data_4db289a440d11ecd6dcb79725ba30276
#
_entry.id   4db289a440d11ecd6dcb79725ba30276
#
_cell.length_a   1.000
_cell.length_b   1.000
_cell.length_c   1.000
_cell.angle_alpha   90.00
_cell.angle_beta   90.00
_cell.angle_gamma   90.00
#
_symmetry.space_group_name_H-M   'P 1'
#
loop_
_entity.id
_entity.type
_entity.pdbx_description
1 polymer ?
#
loop_
_entity_poly.entity_id
_entity_poly.type
_entity_poly.pdbx_seq_one_letter_code
_entity_poly.pdbx_strand_id
1 'polypeptide(L)'
;MTVVVDSTGQLGTISSSARFKTDINDMDDASERLLALRPVTFQYRDAYADGSQPLEYGLIAEEVAEIFPELVVFGEEDRPETIKYRLLSSLLLNEVQKQHTTLSGQETEIAELK
;
A
#
# COMPACT_ATOMS: atom_id res chain seq x y z
N MET A 1 -10.06 -9.88 7.82
CA MET A 1 -10.36 -10.20 6.42
C MET A 1 -10.97 -8.98 5.74
N THR A 2 -10.53 -8.69 4.54
CA THR A 2 -11.01 -7.51 3.80
C THR A 2 -12.36 -7.81 3.15
N VAL A 3 -13.32 -6.92 3.31
CA VAL A 3 -14.63 -7.02 2.65
C VAL A 3 -14.57 -6.25 1.34
N VAL A 4 -15.02 -6.88 0.26
CA VAL A 4 -15.03 -6.27 -1.06
C VAL A 4 -16.42 -6.42 -1.69
N VAL A 5 -16.70 -5.61 -2.70
CA VAL A 5 -17.91 -5.73 -3.52
C VAL A 5 -17.49 -6.29 -4.87
N ASP A 6 -18.12 -7.39 -5.29
CA ASP A 6 -17.80 -8.02 -6.57
C ASP A 6 -18.46 -7.27 -7.74
N SER A 7 -18.23 -7.73 -8.96
CA SER A 7 -18.76 -7.09 -10.18
C SER A 7 -20.27 -7.11 -10.27
N THR A 8 -20.95 -7.94 -9.48
CA THR A 8 -22.42 -8.00 -9.43
C THR A 8 -23.00 -7.16 -8.30
N GLY A 9 -22.15 -6.48 -7.52
CA GLY A 9 -22.57 -5.66 -6.39
C GLY A 9 -22.74 -6.41 -5.09
N GLN A 10 -22.38 -7.68 -5.05
CA GLN A 10 -22.46 -8.48 -3.81
C GLN A 10 -21.25 -8.24 -2.93
N LEU A 11 -21.49 -8.15 -1.61
CA LEU A 11 -20.42 -8.11 -0.63
C LEU A 11 -19.79 -9.49 -0.49
N GLY A 12 -18.47 -9.52 -0.45
CA GLY A 12 -17.71 -10.73 -0.26
C GLY A 12 -16.46 -10.47 0.55
N THR A 13 -15.67 -11.52 0.79
CA THR A 13 -14.39 -11.43 1.48
C THR A 13 -13.29 -12.00 0.61
N ILE A 14 -12.08 -11.42 0.73
CA ILE A 14 -10.89 -11.96 0.08
C ILE A 14 -10.26 -12.97 1.03
N SER A 15 -10.17 -14.23 0.58
CA SER A 15 -9.55 -15.28 1.38
C SER A 15 -8.04 -15.13 1.37
N SER A 16 -7.40 -15.40 2.52
CA SER A 16 -5.95 -15.39 2.65
C SER A 16 -5.35 -16.77 2.85
N SER A 17 -6.19 -17.81 2.79
CA SER A 17 -5.72 -19.20 2.97
C SER A 17 -4.85 -19.65 1.80
N ALA A 18 -3.77 -20.37 2.11
CA ALA A 18 -2.87 -20.94 1.11
C ALA A 18 -3.59 -21.82 0.08
N ARG A 19 -4.69 -22.46 0.46
CA ARG A 19 -5.43 -23.35 -0.45
C ARG A 19 -6.05 -22.65 -1.66
N PHE A 20 -6.15 -21.31 -1.60
CA PHE A 20 -6.69 -20.49 -2.69
C PHE A 20 -5.61 -19.74 -3.45
N LYS A 21 -4.32 -19.96 -3.13
CA LYS A 21 -3.20 -19.20 -3.70
C LYS A 21 -2.22 -20.14 -4.37
N THR A 22 -1.53 -19.62 -5.36
CA THR A 22 -0.47 -20.32 -6.07
C THR A 22 0.75 -19.42 -6.18
N ASP A 23 1.92 -20.01 -6.49
CA ASP A 23 3.17 -19.27 -6.68
C ASP A 23 3.50 -18.34 -5.51
N ILE A 24 3.43 -18.90 -4.31
CA ILE A 24 3.70 -18.15 -3.08
C ILE A 24 5.22 -18.02 -2.89
N ASN A 25 5.71 -16.81 -2.96
CA ASN A 25 7.14 -16.50 -2.84
C ASN A 25 7.35 -15.39 -1.81
N ASP A 26 8.55 -15.36 -1.24
CA ASP A 26 8.95 -14.23 -0.41
C ASP A 26 8.95 -12.95 -1.24
N MET A 27 8.57 -11.84 -0.64
CA MET A 27 8.44 -10.58 -1.36
C MET A 27 9.80 -9.96 -1.72
N ASP A 28 10.80 -10.17 -0.88
CA ASP A 28 12.17 -9.66 -1.06
C ASP A 28 12.18 -8.14 -1.30
N ASP A 29 12.70 -7.69 -2.45
CA ASP A 29 12.85 -6.27 -2.75
C ASP A 29 11.65 -5.63 -3.41
N ALA A 30 10.54 -6.37 -3.57
CA ALA A 30 9.36 -5.85 -4.27
C ALA A 30 8.77 -4.61 -3.59
N SER A 31 8.98 -4.45 -2.29
CA SER A 31 8.44 -3.32 -1.53
C SER A 31 9.34 -2.08 -1.48
N GLU A 32 10.55 -2.13 -2.06
CA GLU A 32 11.48 -1.00 -1.99
C GLU A 32 10.92 0.30 -2.58
N ARG A 33 10.10 0.18 -3.61
CA ARG A 33 9.50 1.35 -4.27
C ARG A 33 8.59 2.15 -3.34
N LEU A 34 8.14 1.57 -2.22
CA LEU A 34 7.36 2.31 -1.23
C LEU A 34 8.12 3.49 -0.66
N LEU A 35 9.45 3.40 -0.58
CA LEU A 35 10.28 4.43 0.02
C LEU A 35 10.27 5.73 -0.81
N ALA A 36 9.90 5.65 -2.08
CA ALA A 36 9.81 6.81 -2.96
C ALA A 36 8.40 7.44 -2.98
N LEU A 37 7.42 6.82 -2.34
CA LEU A 37 6.07 7.35 -2.27
C LEU A 37 5.99 8.50 -1.27
N ARG A 38 5.05 9.42 -1.49
CA ARG A 38 4.89 10.61 -0.65
C ARG A 38 3.53 10.57 0.06
N PRO A 39 3.51 10.24 1.35
CA PRO A 39 2.27 10.39 2.13
C PRO A 39 1.92 11.87 2.25
N VAL A 40 0.64 12.18 2.09
CA VAL A 40 0.16 13.57 2.10
C VAL A 40 -1.07 13.71 2.96
N THR A 41 -1.36 14.94 3.33
CA THR A 41 -2.66 15.33 3.84
C THR A 41 -3.38 16.11 2.74
N PHE A 42 -4.70 16.01 2.72
CA PHE A 42 -5.50 16.69 1.70
C PHE A 42 -6.93 16.89 2.18
N GLN A 43 -7.69 17.64 1.43
CA GLN A 43 -9.13 17.76 1.60
C GLN A 43 -9.76 17.54 0.23
N TYR A 44 -10.92 16.88 0.19
CA TYR A 44 -11.64 16.76 -1.07
C TYR A 44 -12.17 18.13 -1.49
N ARG A 45 -12.19 18.40 -2.81
CA ARG A 45 -12.70 19.69 -3.32
C ARG A 45 -14.16 19.88 -3.00
N ASP A 46 -14.95 18.79 -3.11
CA ASP A 46 -16.37 18.80 -2.80
C ASP A 46 -16.57 18.39 -1.35
N ALA A 47 -17.36 19.18 -0.62
CA ALA A 47 -17.70 18.85 0.75
C ALA A 47 -18.53 17.56 0.81
N TYR A 48 -18.48 16.87 1.95
CA TYR A 48 -19.38 15.75 2.21
C TYR A 48 -20.81 16.24 2.32
N ALA A 49 -21.77 15.30 2.33
CA ALA A 49 -23.20 15.63 2.37
C ALA A 49 -23.58 16.52 3.55
N ASP A 50 -22.86 16.45 4.65
CA ASP A 50 -23.07 17.29 5.85
C ASP A 50 -22.38 18.65 5.76
N GLY A 51 -21.72 18.96 4.63
CA GLY A 51 -20.99 20.21 4.44
C GLY A 51 -19.56 20.22 4.95
N SER A 52 -19.11 19.13 5.57
CA SER A 52 -17.75 19.07 6.14
C SER A 52 -16.70 18.79 5.06
N GLN A 53 -15.49 19.29 5.30
CA GLN A 53 -14.30 19.03 4.49
C GLN A 53 -13.13 18.70 5.41
N PRO A 54 -13.17 17.54 6.08
CA PRO A 54 -12.13 17.19 7.05
C PRO A 54 -10.79 17.00 6.38
N LEU A 55 -9.72 17.12 7.14
CA LEU A 55 -8.38 16.78 6.71
C LEU A 55 -8.29 15.26 6.57
N GLU A 56 -7.79 14.83 5.42
CA GLU A 56 -7.61 13.41 5.10
C GLU A 56 -6.13 13.09 4.96
N TYR A 57 -5.81 11.80 5.04
CA TYR A 57 -4.43 11.31 4.96
C TYR A 57 -4.38 10.21 3.89
N GLY A 58 -3.38 10.27 3.04
CA GLY A 58 -3.26 9.26 2.00
C GLY A 58 -2.18 9.55 0.98
N LEU A 59 -2.38 9.03 -0.21
CA LEU A 59 -1.45 9.14 -1.33
C LEU A 59 -2.19 9.72 -2.53
N ILE A 60 -1.44 10.27 -3.47
CA ILE A 60 -1.99 10.82 -4.70
C ILE A 60 -1.80 9.80 -5.82
N ALA A 61 -2.90 9.37 -6.44
CA ALA A 61 -2.87 8.28 -7.44
C ALA A 61 -1.91 8.56 -8.59
N GLU A 62 -1.87 9.81 -9.09
CA GLU A 62 -0.97 10.19 -10.19
C GLU A 62 0.50 10.03 -9.81
N GLU A 63 0.86 10.41 -8.58
CA GLU A 63 2.23 10.25 -8.09
C GLU A 63 2.60 8.78 -7.90
N VAL A 64 1.69 7.99 -7.36
CA VAL A 64 1.92 6.57 -7.15
C VAL A 64 2.08 5.85 -8.48
N ALA A 65 1.30 6.22 -9.49
CA ALA A 65 1.35 5.60 -10.81
C ALA A 65 2.74 5.72 -11.45
N GLU A 66 3.46 6.81 -11.19
CA GLU A 66 4.81 7.01 -11.72
C GLU A 66 5.84 6.10 -11.05
N ILE A 67 5.61 5.73 -9.79
CA ILE A 67 6.59 5.00 -8.98
C ILE A 67 6.21 3.52 -8.87
N PHE A 68 4.92 3.24 -8.61
CA PHE A 68 4.45 1.89 -8.30
C PHE A 68 3.07 1.68 -8.93
N PRO A 69 3.00 1.58 -10.27
CA PRO A 69 1.71 1.50 -10.98
C PRO A 69 0.84 0.32 -10.56
N GLU A 70 1.44 -0.77 -10.08
CA GLU A 70 0.68 -1.94 -9.62
C GLU A 70 -0.22 -1.62 -8.42
N LEU A 71 0.05 -0.52 -7.71
CA LEU A 71 -0.78 -0.08 -6.58
C LEU A 71 -1.95 0.81 -6.99
N VAL A 72 -2.07 1.14 -8.28
CA VAL A 72 -3.05 2.10 -8.75
C VAL A 72 -4.19 1.42 -9.47
N VAL A 73 -5.41 1.85 -9.18
CA VAL A 73 -6.58 1.50 -9.98
C VAL A 73 -6.74 2.59 -11.04
N PHE A 74 -6.71 2.18 -12.31
CA PHE A 74 -6.89 3.10 -13.42
C PHE A 74 -8.37 3.09 -13.85
N GLY A 75 -8.90 4.28 -14.04
CA GLY A 75 -10.29 4.46 -14.45
C GLY A 75 -10.42 4.67 -15.96
N GLU A 76 -11.38 5.50 -16.36
CA GLU A 76 -11.63 5.81 -17.76
C GLU A 76 -10.41 6.47 -18.39
N GLU A 77 -10.14 6.15 -19.67
CA GLU A 77 -9.01 6.68 -20.44
C GLU A 77 -7.65 6.37 -19.78
N ASP A 78 -7.58 5.27 -19.06
CA ASP A 78 -6.36 4.83 -18.34
C ASP A 78 -5.80 5.91 -17.41
N ARG A 79 -6.68 6.74 -16.84
CA ARG A 79 -6.25 7.75 -15.85
C ARG A 79 -6.20 7.15 -14.46
N PRO A 80 -5.16 7.47 -13.67
CA PRO A 80 -5.11 7.05 -12.28
C PRO A 80 -6.31 7.54 -11.51
N GLU A 81 -6.98 6.65 -10.78
CA GLU A 81 -8.21 7.00 -10.06
C GLU A 81 -8.07 6.83 -8.56
N THR A 82 -7.57 5.69 -8.10
CA THR A 82 -7.41 5.44 -6.67
C THR A 82 -6.27 4.47 -6.42
N ILE A 83 -5.99 4.25 -5.14
CA ILE A 83 -4.90 3.40 -4.67
C ILE A 83 -5.47 2.08 -4.15
N LYS A 84 -4.77 0.98 -4.43
CA LYS A 84 -5.11 -0.32 -3.88
C LYS A 84 -4.56 -0.42 -2.45
N TYR A 85 -5.16 0.32 -1.53
CA TYR A 85 -4.67 0.44 -0.15
C TYR A 85 -4.54 -0.92 0.55
N ARG A 86 -5.37 -1.89 0.20
CA ARG A 86 -5.31 -3.23 0.81
C ARG A 86 -3.98 -3.95 0.56
N LEU A 87 -3.24 -3.55 -0.48
CA LEU A 87 -1.93 -4.14 -0.78
C LEU A 87 -0.81 -3.52 0.05
N LEU A 88 -1.02 -2.31 0.56
CA LEU A 88 0.02 -1.56 1.27
C LEU A 88 0.45 -2.22 2.58
N SER A 89 -0.47 -2.84 3.31
CA SER A 89 -0.13 -3.40 4.61
C SER A 89 0.94 -4.49 4.51
N SER A 90 0.81 -5.41 3.55
CA SER A 90 1.81 -6.46 3.34
C SER A 90 3.15 -5.89 2.85
N LEU A 91 3.09 -4.90 1.95
CA LEU A 91 4.28 -4.23 1.45
C LEU A 91 5.00 -3.48 2.56
N LEU A 92 4.25 -2.76 3.41
CA LEU A 92 4.82 -2.06 4.56
C LEU A 92 5.44 -3.03 5.56
N LEU A 93 4.77 -4.15 5.84
CA LEU A 93 5.30 -5.17 6.72
C LEU A 93 6.64 -5.69 6.21
N ASN A 94 6.73 -5.97 4.90
CA ASN A 94 7.96 -6.45 4.30
C ASN A 94 9.09 -5.42 4.44
N GLU A 95 8.83 -4.13 4.17
CA GLU A 95 9.82 -3.06 4.33
C GLU A 95 10.26 -2.91 5.78
N VAL A 96 9.32 -2.93 6.71
CA VAL A 96 9.65 -2.83 8.14
C VAL A 96 10.55 -3.99 8.57
N GLN A 97 10.25 -5.21 8.13
CA GLN A 97 11.06 -6.38 8.44
C GLN A 97 12.47 -6.27 7.84
N LYS A 98 12.59 -5.80 6.61
CA LYS A 98 13.89 -5.58 5.97
C LYS A 98 14.71 -4.54 6.73
N GLN A 99 14.10 -3.43 7.11
CA GLN A 99 14.74 -2.37 7.87
C GLN A 99 15.16 -2.86 9.25
N HIS A 100 14.34 -3.66 9.90
CA HIS A 100 14.65 -4.25 11.18
C HIS A 100 15.90 -5.13 11.08
N THR A 101 15.99 -5.95 10.05
CA THR A 101 17.16 -6.80 9.80
C THR A 101 18.41 -5.95 9.58
N THR A 102 18.30 -4.88 8.78
CA THR A 102 19.42 -3.96 8.54
C THR A 102 19.88 -3.28 9.82
N LEU A 103 18.95 -2.78 10.63
CA LEU A 103 19.28 -2.13 11.90
C LEU A 103 19.94 -3.10 12.86
N SER A 104 19.46 -4.33 12.96
CA SER A 104 20.05 -5.36 13.81
C SER A 104 21.48 -5.66 13.39
N GLY A 105 21.74 -5.73 12.07
CA GLY A 105 23.08 -5.90 11.52
C GLY A 105 24.00 -4.75 11.89
N GLN A 106 23.52 -3.50 11.80
CA GLN A 106 24.27 -2.31 12.15
C GLN A 106 24.58 -2.27 13.65
N GLU A 107 23.65 -2.65 14.50
CA GLU A 107 23.87 -2.72 15.94
C GLU A 107 24.98 -3.73 16.28
N THR A 108 24.98 -4.87 15.60
CA THR A 108 26.02 -5.88 15.77
C THR A 108 27.39 -5.35 15.35
N GLU A 109 27.47 -4.67 14.20
CA GLU A 109 28.71 -4.04 13.73
C GLU A 109 29.25 -3.02 14.73
N ILE A 110 28.37 -2.17 15.26
CA ILE A 110 28.76 -1.16 16.24
C ILE A 110 29.29 -1.83 17.51
N ALA A 111 28.64 -2.90 17.96
CA ALA A 111 29.09 -3.64 19.14
C ALA A 111 30.47 -4.28 18.93
N GLU A 112 30.76 -4.78 17.74
CA GLU A 112 32.05 -5.38 17.39
C GLU A 112 33.19 -4.36 17.35
N LEU A 113 32.86 -3.09 17.05
CA LEU A 113 33.84 -2.01 16.97
C LEU A 113 34.27 -1.48 18.34
N LYS A 114 33.60 -1.87 19.41
CA LYS A 114 33.94 -1.46 20.79
C LYS A 114 34.85 -2.51 21.47
#